data_d27bf55bfbc661125dc3eb628f38c382
#
_entry.id   d27bf55bfbc661125dc3eb628f38c382
#
_cell.length_a   1.000
_cell.length_b   1.000
_cell.length_c   1.000
_cell.angle_alpha   90.00
_cell.angle_beta   90.00
_cell.angle_gamma   90.00
#
_symmetry.space_group_name_H-M   'P 1'
#
loop_
_entity.id
_entity.type
_entity.pdbx_description
1 polymer ?
#
loop_
_entity_poly.entity_id
_entity_poly.type
_entity_poly.pdbx_seq_one_letter_code
_entity_poly.pdbx_strand_id
1 'polypeptide(L)'
;MDISSSGLHAEDLKNLIESNSNRATIQFDEVIGHIEDIIIGPTFKNIRDAFMDQNYYHFEDSEENKLIYTDIFQSYIQLVEAHLESELTRRIPELNFASFFNEIGHHKNELDGEVFELLRSFADFLSFKQMMIDYKCIEKQKLLKYIQS
;
A
#
# COMPACT_ATOMS: atom_id res chain seq x y z
N MET A 1 -5.48 41.26 -32.40
CA MET A 1 -5.72 40.66 -31.09
C MET A 1 -4.44 40.65 -30.27
N ASP A 2 -4.46 41.34 -29.17
CA ASP A 2 -3.27 41.44 -28.34
C ASP A 2 -3.24 40.32 -27.31
N ILE A 3 -2.43 39.32 -27.57
CA ILE A 3 -2.30 38.16 -26.70
C ILE A 3 -1.58 38.51 -25.40
N SER A 4 -0.70 39.54 -25.46
CA SER A 4 0.05 39.94 -24.28
C SER A 4 -0.80 40.61 -23.22
N SER A 5 -1.92 41.24 -23.59
CA SER A 5 -2.84 41.86 -22.64
C SER A 5 -3.66 40.85 -21.87
N SER A 6 -3.80 39.62 -22.37
CA SER A 6 -4.49 38.52 -21.70
C SER A 6 -3.52 37.57 -21.00
N GLY A 7 -2.21 37.83 -21.07
CA GLY A 7 -1.21 37.00 -20.40
C GLY A 7 -1.29 37.06 -18.88
N LEU A 8 -1.03 35.94 -18.25
CA LEU A 8 -0.93 35.88 -16.79
C LEU A 8 0.36 36.57 -16.32
N HIS A 9 0.25 37.34 -15.26
CA HIS A 9 1.44 37.86 -14.59
C HIS A 9 2.22 36.74 -13.92
N ALA A 10 3.52 36.96 -13.70
CA ALA A 10 4.39 35.97 -13.05
C ALA A 10 3.85 35.56 -11.70
N GLU A 11 3.26 36.50 -10.96
CA GLU A 11 2.67 36.21 -9.65
C GLU A 11 1.44 35.29 -9.76
N ASP A 12 0.61 35.52 -10.79
CA ASP A 12 -0.57 34.67 -11.05
C ASP A 12 -0.16 33.25 -11.40
N LEU A 13 0.88 33.09 -12.19
CA LEU A 13 1.45 31.79 -12.54
C LEU A 13 1.99 31.09 -11.30
N LYS A 14 2.69 31.81 -10.43
CA LYS A 14 3.19 31.27 -9.18
C LYS A 14 2.06 30.79 -8.29
N ASN A 15 1.00 31.59 -8.15
CA ASN A 15 -0.17 31.24 -7.35
C ASN A 15 -0.87 29.99 -7.91
N LEU A 16 -0.96 29.86 -9.25
CA LEU A 16 -1.52 28.67 -9.89
C LEU A 16 -0.69 27.43 -9.61
N ILE A 17 0.64 27.54 -9.68
CA ILE A 17 1.55 26.44 -9.39
C ILE A 17 1.43 26.01 -7.94
N GLU A 18 1.41 26.96 -7.00
CA GLU A 18 1.25 26.68 -5.58
C GLU A 18 -0.12 26.03 -5.30
N SER A 19 -1.18 26.53 -5.91
CA SER A 19 -2.52 25.98 -5.77
C SER A 19 -2.59 24.55 -6.30
N ASN A 20 -1.97 24.26 -7.44
CA ASN A 20 -1.91 22.92 -7.99
C ASN A 20 -1.08 21.97 -7.12
N SER A 21 0.02 22.46 -6.56
CA SER A 21 0.84 21.68 -5.61
C SER A 21 0.05 21.33 -4.35
N ASN A 22 -0.71 22.30 -3.83
CA ASN A 22 -1.56 22.08 -2.66
C ASN A 22 -2.67 21.06 -2.96
N ARG A 23 -3.27 21.14 -4.15
CA ARG A 23 -4.28 20.16 -4.58
C ARG A 23 -3.69 18.76 -4.68
N ALA A 24 -2.50 18.64 -5.28
CA ALA A 24 -1.83 17.35 -5.40
C ALA A 24 -1.55 16.75 -4.02
N THR A 25 -1.10 17.56 -3.07
CA THR A 25 -0.85 17.12 -1.69
C THR A 25 -2.14 16.69 -1.01
N ILE A 26 -3.21 17.46 -1.15
CA ILE A 26 -4.53 17.14 -0.59
C ILE A 26 -5.04 15.82 -1.18
N GLN A 27 -4.91 15.65 -2.50
CA GLN A 27 -5.31 14.40 -3.15
C GLN A 27 -4.55 13.20 -2.60
N PHE A 28 -3.24 13.34 -2.40
CA PHE A 28 -2.43 12.27 -1.84
C PHE A 28 -2.92 11.90 -0.45
N ASP A 29 -3.12 12.86 0.42
CA ASP A 29 -3.59 12.63 1.79
C ASP A 29 -4.99 12.00 1.80
N GLU A 30 -5.87 12.41 0.89
CA GLU A 30 -7.21 11.82 0.75
C GLU A 30 -7.12 10.36 0.35
N VAL A 31 -6.26 10.03 -0.61
CA VAL A 31 -6.07 8.64 -1.04
C VAL A 31 -5.50 7.79 0.09
N ILE A 32 -4.53 8.31 0.82
CA ILE A 32 -3.98 7.63 2.00
C ILE A 32 -5.08 7.36 3.04
N GLY A 33 -5.94 8.36 3.29
CA GLY A 33 -7.09 8.18 4.18
C GLY A 33 -8.03 7.06 3.73
N HIS A 34 -8.30 6.96 2.43
CA HIS A 34 -9.10 5.87 1.89
C HIS A 34 -8.40 4.51 2.03
N ILE A 35 -7.08 4.47 1.81
CA ILE A 35 -6.30 3.24 2.01
C ILE A 35 -6.38 2.79 3.47
N GLU A 36 -6.24 3.73 4.41
CA GLU A 36 -6.39 3.43 5.84
C GLU A 36 -7.75 2.77 6.11
N ASP A 37 -8.82 3.33 5.59
CA ASP A 37 -10.17 2.77 5.75
C ASP A 37 -10.29 1.37 5.15
N ILE A 38 -9.67 1.16 3.98
CA ILE A 38 -9.71 -0.15 3.30
C ILE A 38 -8.97 -1.20 4.13
N ILE A 39 -7.77 -0.90 4.59
CA ILE A 39 -6.93 -1.90 5.28
C ILE A 39 -7.42 -2.25 6.68
N ILE A 40 -8.13 -1.37 7.36
CA ILE A 40 -8.74 -1.69 8.66
C ILE A 40 -10.08 -2.42 8.51
N GLY A 41 -10.61 -2.48 7.30
CA GLY A 41 -11.89 -3.11 7.03
C GLY A 41 -11.81 -4.64 7.05
N PRO A 42 -12.94 -5.31 7.32
CA PRO A 42 -12.97 -6.76 7.41
C PRO A 42 -12.68 -7.46 6.07
N THR A 43 -13.04 -6.86 4.96
CA THR A 43 -12.83 -7.47 3.64
C THR A 43 -11.34 -7.61 3.33
N PHE A 44 -10.58 -6.55 3.52
CA PHE A 44 -9.13 -6.60 3.30
C PHE A 44 -8.46 -7.58 4.26
N LYS A 45 -8.82 -7.53 5.53
CA LYS A 45 -8.29 -8.42 6.55
C LYS A 45 -8.52 -9.88 6.17
N ASN A 46 -9.72 -10.21 5.73
CA ASN A 46 -10.06 -11.58 5.33
C ASN A 46 -9.26 -12.05 4.11
N ILE A 47 -9.09 -11.18 3.13
CA ILE A 47 -8.29 -11.48 1.93
C ILE A 47 -6.83 -11.75 2.32
N ARG A 48 -6.26 -10.88 3.14
CA ARG A 48 -4.88 -11.01 3.59
C ARG A 48 -4.68 -12.28 4.43
N ASP A 49 -5.55 -12.49 5.40
CA ASP A 49 -5.45 -13.64 6.30
C ASP A 49 -5.59 -14.95 5.53
N ALA A 50 -6.51 -15.02 4.58
CA ALA A 50 -6.67 -16.20 3.73
C ALA A 50 -5.39 -16.47 2.91
N PHE A 51 -4.79 -15.43 2.37
CA PHE A 51 -3.54 -15.57 1.63
C PHE A 51 -2.40 -16.04 2.51
N MET A 52 -2.28 -15.46 3.69
CA MET A 52 -1.24 -15.84 4.64
C MET A 52 -1.45 -17.28 5.14
N ASP A 53 -2.67 -17.68 5.44
CA ASP A 53 -3.00 -19.05 5.84
C ASP A 53 -2.58 -20.07 4.80
N GLN A 54 -2.71 -19.74 3.54
CA GLN A 54 -2.38 -20.65 2.43
C GLN A 54 -0.88 -20.75 2.16
N ASN A 55 -0.08 -19.78 2.62
CA ASN A 55 1.31 -19.64 2.17
C ASN A 55 2.35 -19.61 3.28
N TYR A 56 1.97 -19.36 4.53
CA TYR A 56 2.94 -19.12 5.60
C TYR A 56 3.85 -20.32 5.86
N TYR A 57 3.38 -21.52 5.66
CA TYR A 57 4.12 -22.75 5.99
C TYR A 57 5.37 -22.93 5.13
N HIS A 58 5.45 -22.26 3.98
CA HIS A 58 6.66 -22.29 3.15
C HIS A 58 7.81 -21.49 3.74
N PHE A 59 7.53 -20.54 4.63
CA PHE A 59 8.51 -19.58 5.12
C PHE A 59 9.22 -20.10 6.36
N GLU A 60 10.54 -19.93 6.37
CA GLU A 60 11.39 -20.30 7.49
C GLU A 60 12.22 -19.12 7.94
N ASP A 61 12.47 -19.02 9.25
CA ASP A 61 13.31 -17.98 9.83
C ASP A 61 14.79 -18.35 9.64
N SER A 62 15.25 -18.18 8.42
CA SER A 62 16.64 -18.43 8.03
C SER A 62 17.08 -17.41 7.00
N GLU A 63 18.38 -17.32 6.76
CA GLU A 63 18.92 -16.41 5.75
C GLU A 63 18.65 -16.90 4.33
N GLU A 64 18.35 -18.18 4.15
CA GLU A 64 18.02 -18.75 2.86
C GLU A 64 16.70 -18.19 2.32
N ASN A 65 16.71 -17.77 1.05
CA ASN A 65 15.54 -17.32 0.35
C ASN A 65 15.20 -18.31 -0.77
N LYS A 66 14.23 -19.15 -0.52
CA LYS A 66 13.78 -20.15 -1.49
C LYS A 66 13.11 -19.48 -2.69
N LEU A 67 13.22 -20.09 -3.86
CA LEU A 67 12.59 -19.55 -5.08
C LEU A 67 11.09 -19.36 -4.92
N ILE A 68 10.44 -20.25 -4.21
CA ILE A 68 8.98 -20.16 -3.98
C ILE A 68 8.61 -18.88 -3.23
N TYR A 69 9.50 -18.31 -2.41
CA TYR A 69 9.21 -17.06 -1.70
C TYR A 69 8.95 -15.90 -2.66
N THR A 70 9.71 -15.83 -3.74
CA THR A 70 9.53 -14.80 -4.75
C THR A 70 8.18 -14.92 -5.45
N ASP A 71 7.79 -16.15 -5.79
CA ASP A 71 6.51 -16.41 -6.43
C ASP A 71 5.35 -16.03 -5.51
N ILE A 72 5.46 -16.36 -4.23
CA ILE A 72 4.45 -16.01 -3.23
C ILE A 72 4.38 -14.50 -3.05
N PHE A 73 5.54 -13.85 -2.99
CA PHE A 73 5.62 -12.38 -2.86
C PHE A 73 4.92 -11.69 -4.04
N GLN A 74 5.19 -12.12 -5.27
CA GLN A 74 4.55 -11.56 -6.45
C GLN A 74 3.03 -11.78 -6.44
N SER A 75 2.59 -12.95 -6.00
CA SER A 75 1.16 -13.23 -5.86
C SER A 75 0.51 -12.33 -4.81
N TYR A 76 1.20 -12.06 -3.71
CA TYR A 76 0.73 -11.13 -2.69
C TYR A 76 0.58 -9.71 -3.25
N ILE A 77 1.59 -9.22 -3.96
CA ILE A 77 1.55 -7.89 -4.59
C ILE A 77 0.34 -7.79 -5.52
N GLN A 78 0.14 -8.77 -6.39
CA GLN A 78 -0.97 -8.78 -7.33
C GLN A 78 -2.32 -8.77 -6.61
N LEU A 79 -2.45 -9.56 -5.57
CA LEU A 79 -3.70 -9.67 -4.81
C LEU A 79 -4.05 -8.35 -4.11
N VAL A 80 -3.10 -7.76 -3.41
CA VAL A 80 -3.32 -6.51 -2.67
C VAL A 80 -3.53 -5.35 -3.64
N GLU A 81 -2.72 -5.29 -4.70
CA GLU A 81 -2.85 -4.26 -5.73
C GLU A 81 -4.23 -4.29 -6.38
N ALA A 82 -4.70 -5.47 -6.75
CA ALA A 82 -6.03 -5.61 -7.38
C ALA A 82 -7.15 -5.16 -6.43
N HIS A 83 -7.05 -5.50 -5.16
CA HIS A 83 -8.05 -5.09 -4.18
C HIS A 83 -8.03 -3.59 -3.95
N LEU A 84 -6.84 -3.00 -3.76
CA LEU A 84 -6.71 -1.56 -3.56
C LEU A 84 -7.18 -0.79 -4.79
N GLU A 85 -6.80 -1.23 -5.99
CA GLU A 85 -7.23 -0.58 -7.23
C GLU A 85 -8.75 -0.61 -7.36
N SER A 86 -9.36 -1.75 -7.13
CA SER A 86 -10.81 -1.92 -7.20
C SER A 86 -11.53 -0.99 -6.22
N GLU A 87 -11.10 -0.99 -4.97
CA GLU A 87 -11.72 -0.17 -3.92
C GLU A 87 -11.47 1.32 -4.13
N LEU A 88 -10.25 1.71 -4.50
CA LEU A 88 -9.94 3.11 -4.73
C LEU A 88 -10.64 3.67 -5.97
N THR A 89 -10.73 2.89 -7.04
CA THR A 89 -11.46 3.29 -8.26
C THR A 89 -12.93 3.50 -7.96
N ARG A 90 -13.52 2.65 -7.13
CA ARG A 90 -14.91 2.80 -6.70
C ARG A 90 -15.13 4.08 -5.89
N ARG A 91 -14.20 4.40 -5.00
CA ARG A 91 -14.29 5.58 -4.11
C ARG A 91 -13.89 6.88 -4.81
N ILE A 92 -12.89 6.80 -5.68
CA ILE A 92 -12.32 7.95 -6.39
C ILE A 92 -12.21 7.59 -7.87
N PRO A 93 -13.30 7.71 -8.66
CA PRO A 93 -13.29 7.26 -10.06
C PRO A 93 -12.25 7.94 -10.94
N GLU A 94 -11.82 9.16 -10.58
CA GLU A 94 -10.86 9.94 -11.36
C GLU A 94 -9.41 9.60 -11.04
N LEU A 95 -9.17 8.75 -10.04
CA LEU A 95 -7.82 8.44 -9.60
C LEU A 95 -7.06 7.61 -10.63
N ASN A 96 -5.85 8.08 -10.96
CA ASN A 96 -4.90 7.28 -11.71
C ASN A 96 -4.06 6.47 -10.70
N PHE A 97 -4.40 5.20 -10.57
CA PHE A 97 -3.79 4.31 -9.58
C PHE A 97 -2.29 4.14 -9.81
N ALA A 98 -1.86 4.00 -11.07
CA ALA A 98 -0.45 3.82 -11.41
C ALA A 98 0.38 5.05 -11.02
N SER A 99 -0.13 6.25 -11.33
CA SER A 99 0.52 7.50 -10.94
C SER A 99 0.62 7.64 -9.43
N PHE A 100 -0.44 7.27 -8.72
CA PHE A 100 -0.47 7.32 -7.26
C PHE A 100 0.61 6.40 -6.68
N PHE A 101 0.74 5.17 -7.20
CA PHE A 101 1.75 4.23 -6.72
C PHE A 101 3.17 4.76 -6.92
N ASN A 102 3.43 5.44 -8.05
CA ASN A 102 4.72 6.08 -8.28
C ASN A 102 5.00 7.20 -7.27
N GLU A 103 3.96 7.94 -6.88
CA GLU A 103 4.10 9.03 -5.91
C GLU A 103 4.40 8.55 -4.50
N ILE A 104 3.96 7.36 -4.12
CA ILE A 104 4.20 6.79 -2.79
C ILE A 104 5.68 6.81 -2.45
N GLY A 105 6.53 6.48 -3.41
CA GLY A 105 7.98 6.48 -3.22
C GLY A 105 8.55 7.83 -2.81
N HIS A 106 7.90 8.92 -3.20
CA HIS A 106 8.32 10.29 -2.88
C HIS A 106 7.82 10.76 -1.51
N HIS A 107 6.86 10.06 -0.90
CA HIS A 107 6.24 10.43 0.36
C HIS A 107 6.54 9.45 1.49
N LYS A 108 7.60 8.67 1.39
CA LYS A 108 7.95 7.64 2.37
C LYS A 108 8.03 8.16 3.80
N ASN A 109 8.53 9.39 3.98
CA ASN A 109 8.71 9.98 5.30
C ASN A 109 7.41 10.51 5.91
N GLU A 110 6.35 10.63 5.09
CA GLU A 110 5.04 11.11 5.52
C GLU A 110 4.10 9.99 5.92
N LEU A 111 4.50 8.75 5.64
CA LEU A 111 3.70 7.56 5.91
C LEU A 111 4.12 6.94 7.24
N ASP A 112 3.16 6.61 8.07
CA ASP A 112 3.39 5.91 9.33
C ASP A 112 2.28 4.88 9.58
N GLY A 113 2.43 4.10 10.66
CA GLY A 113 1.43 3.14 11.09
C GLY A 113 1.20 1.99 10.13
N GLU A 114 -0.03 1.49 10.10
CA GLU A 114 -0.42 0.33 9.34
C GLU A 114 -0.29 0.51 7.82
N VAL A 115 -0.57 1.72 7.33
CA VAL A 115 -0.42 2.04 5.90
C VAL A 115 1.05 1.92 5.50
N PHE A 116 1.95 2.47 6.30
CA PHE A 116 3.39 2.38 6.03
C PHE A 116 3.86 0.93 6.01
N GLU A 117 3.45 0.12 6.98
CA GLU A 117 3.82 -1.30 7.06
C GLU A 117 3.29 -2.07 5.84
N LEU A 118 2.05 -1.81 5.44
CA LEU A 118 1.48 -2.43 4.25
C LEU A 118 2.27 -2.09 2.99
N LEU A 119 2.51 -0.79 2.76
CA LEU A 119 3.23 -0.33 1.57
C LEU A 119 4.67 -0.80 1.57
N ARG A 120 5.28 -0.91 2.74
CA ARG A 120 6.62 -1.45 2.88
C ARG A 120 6.68 -2.93 2.53
N SER A 121 5.72 -3.73 3.01
CA SER A 121 5.64 -5.15 2.65
C SER A 121 5.42 -5.37 1.16
N PHE A 122 4.83 -4.37 0.49
CA PHE A 122 4.57 -4.36 -0.93
C PHE A 122 5.83 -4.11 -1.76
N ALA A 123 6.74 -3.27 -1.24
CA ALA A 123 7.93 -2.81 -1.96
C ALA A 123 9.21 -3.57 -1.57
N ASP A 124 9.20 -4.27 -0.44
CA ASP A 124 10.40 -4.86 0.15
C ASP A 124 10.15 -6.33 0.48
N PHE A 125 10.84 -7.20 -0.27
CA PHE A 125 10.75 -8.65 -0.07
C PHE A 125 11.11 -9.07 1.36
N LEU A 126 12.14 -8.47 1.96
CA LEU A 126 12.56 -8.84 3.32
C LEU A 126 11.49 -8.50 4.36
N SER A 127 10.81 -7.37 4.19
CA SER A 127 9.69 -6.99 5.04
C SER A 127 8.51 -7.95 4.88
N PHE A 128 8.22 -8.37 3.65
CA PHE A 128 7.20 -9.37 3.37
C PHE A 128 7.55 -10.72 4.01
N LYS A 129 8.78 -11.17 3.83
CA LYS A 129 9.27 -12.42 4.44
C LYS A 129 9.10 -12.39 5.95
N GLN A 130 9.49 -11.29 6.59
CA GLN A 130 9.35 -11.13 8.03
C GLN A 130 7.89 -11.17 8.46
N MET A 131 7.01 -10.55 7.71
CA MET A 131 5.56 -10.60 7.97
C MET A 131 5.04 -12.05 7.96
N MET A 132 5.48 -12.85 6.98
CA MET A 132 5.08 -14.26 6.88
C MET A 132 5.63 -15.10 8.04
N ILE A 133 6.87 -14.86 8.43
CA ILE A 133 7.51 -15.54 9.56
C ILE A 133 6.77 -15.21 10.86
N ASP A 134 6.43 -13.93 11.07
CA ASP A 134 5.68 -13.50 12.26
C ASP A 134 4.30 -14.15 12.30
N TYR A 135 3.62 -14.22 11.17
CA TYR A 135 2.32 -14.87 11.06
C TYR A 135 2.43 -16.36 11.42
N LYS A 136 3.44 -17.04 10.92
CA LYS A 136 3.72 -18.44 11.23
C LYS A 136 3.92 -18.64 12.73
N CYS A 137 4.65 -17.75 13.38
CA CYS A 137 4.86 -17.77 14.82
C CYS A 137 3.55 -17.66 15.60
N ILE A 138 2.69 -16.73 15.20
CA ILE A 138 1.39 -16.51 15.83
C ILE A 138 0.50 -17.75 15.68
N GLU A 139 0.46 -18.34 14.50
CA GLU A 139 -0.34 -19.53 14.23
C GLU A 139 0.16 -20.73 15.03
N LYS A 140 1.47 -20.89 15.16
CA LYS A 140 2.06 -21.91 16.03
C LYS A 140 1.64 -21.73 17.47
N GLN A 141 1.68 -20.52 18.00
CA GLN A 141 1.28 -20.22 19.37
C GLN A 141 -0.19 -20.53 19.62
N LYS A 142 -1.06 -20.19 18.66
CA LYS A 142 -2.49 -20.53 18.74
C LYS A 142 -2.71 -22.02 18.81
N LEU A 143 -2.01 -22.80 17.99
CA LEU A 143 -2.10 -24.24 17.96
C LEU A 143 -1.65 -24.85 19.30
N LEU A 144 -0.54 -24.39 19.86
CA LEU A 144 -0.02 -24.85 21.14
C LEU A 144 -1.00 -24.57 22.27
N LYS A 145 -1.60 -23.38 22.29
CA LYS A 145 -2.64 -23.06 23.29
C LYS A 145 -3.84 -23.98 23.19
N TYR A 146 -4.27 -24.29 21.98
CA TYR A 146 -5.39 -25.18 21.74
C TYR A 146 -5.09 -26.60 22.26
N ILE A 147 -3.88 -27.11 22.01
CA ILE A 147 -3.46 -28.45 22.45
C ILE A 147 -3.34 -28.50 23.96
N GLN A 148 -2.88 -27.42 24.61
CA GLN A 148 -2.68 -27.37 26.07
C GLN A 148 -3.99 -27.18 26.85
N SER A 149 -5.02 -26.70 26.20
CA SER A 149 -6.33 -26.54 26.83
C SER A 149 -7.14 -27.82 26.72
#